data_d4d4e92e7dea6d22eaf48b61f65b7426
#
_entry.id   d4d4e92e7dea6d22eaf48b61f65b7426
#
_cell.length_a   1.000
_cell.length_b   1.000
_cell.length_c   1.000
_cell.angle_alpha   90.00
_cell.angle_beta   90.00
_cell.angle_gamma   90.00
#
_symmetry.space_group_name_H-M   'P 1'
#
loop_
_entity.id
_entity.type
_entity.pdbx_description
1 polymer ?
#
loop_
_entity_poly.entity_id
_entity_poly.type
_entity_poly.pdbx_seq_one_letter_code
_entity_poly.pdbx_strand_id
1 'polypeptide(L)'
;MKRGLRSASVALACTALVGAAGCGSSESKATSATTTAKTGSTNAAVKGGLTVPGKINYASPPANAPVQSGVITITYHEFAIEPDTLKAKVGSTLKWINNNAEKCNVKSEGGPYTFDSGELAAEGGTFELKLDKSGTIHYECTSYPTTMNGSIEVVE
;
A
#
# COMPACT_ATOMS: atom_id res chain seq x y z
N MET A 1 -38.29 -7.99 36.26
CA MET A 1 -38.44 -6.53 36.31
C MET A 1 -37.77 -6.01 35.03
N LYS A 2 -38.46 -5.80 34.00
CA LYS A 2 -39.34 -4.79 33.40
C LYS A 2 -38.65 -3.42 33.24
N ARG A 3 -38.60 -2.98 31.96
CA ARG A 3 -38.52 -1.63 31.35
C ARG A 3 -37.13 -1.12 31.05
N GLY A 4 -36.90 -0.49 29.90
CA GLY A 4 -37.80 0.05 28.90
C GLY A 4 -37.06 0.57 27.67
N LEU A 5 -37.77 0.45 26.62
CA LEU A 5 -37.63 1.01 25.28
C LEU A 5 -37.54 2.55 25.30
N ARG A 6 -36.64 3.15 24.51
CA ARG A 6 -36.92 4.46 23.91
C ARG A 6 -36.28 4.57 22.51
N SER A 7 -37.13 4.41 21.54
CA SER A 7 -36.98 4.92 20.17
C SER A 7 -36.93 6.45 20.19
N ALA A 8 -36.10 7.02 19.37
CA ALA A 8 -36.25 8.38 18.87
C ALA A 8 -35.92 8.40 17.38
N SER A 9 -36.97 8.33 16.59
CA SER A 9 -37.01 8.70 15.19
C SER A 9 -36.93 10.22 15.07
N VAL A 10 -36.01 10.75 14.27
CA VAL A 10 -36.11 12.12 13.75
C VAL A 10 -36.02 12.04 12.25
N ALA A 11 -37.14 12.24 11.62
CA ALA A 11 -37.29 12.55 10.21
C ALA A 11 -37.31 14.09 10.07
N LEU A 12 -36.57 14.63 9.12
CA LEU A 12 -36.85 15.95 8.50
C LEU A 12 -36.04 16.04 7.20
N ALA A 13 -36.66 15.94 6.11
CA ALA A 13 -37.30 16.95 5.25
C ALA A 13 -36.36 17.48 4.15
N CYS A 14 -36.79 17.18 2.94
CA CYS A 14 -36.37 17.66 1.64
C CYS A 14 -36.22 19.18 1.53
N THR A 15 -35.22 19.63 0.78
CA THR A 15 -35.36 20.81 -0.06
C THR A 15 -34.64 20.58 -1.39
N ALA A 16 -35.42 20.53 -2.45
CA ALA A 16 -34.97 20.58 -3.83
C ALA A 16 -34.67 22.03 -4.20
N LEU A 17 -33.56 22.26 -4.89
CA LEU A 17 -33.34 23.49 -5.67
C LEU A 17 -32.80 23.10 -7.05
N VAL A 18 -33.64 23.41 -8.02
CA VAL A 18 -33.41 23.38 -9.45
C VAL A 18 -32.66 24.64 -9.85
N GLY A 19 -31.63 24.51 -10.70
CA GLY A 19 -30.89 25.65 -11.24
C GLY A 19 -30.02 25.19 -12.44
N ALA A 20 -30.58 25.26 -13.58
CA ALA A 20 -30.27 25.74 -14.95
C ALA A 20 -28.80 25.68 -15.44
N ALA A 21 -28.66 24.92 -16.52
CA ALA A 21 -27.97 25.13 -17.79
C ALA A 21 -26.81 26.15 -17.88
N GLY A 22 -25.68 25.66 -18.42
CA GLY A 22 -24.58 26.45 -18.93
C GLY A 22 -23.73 25.60 -19.88
N CYS A 23 -24.11 25.56 -21.16
CA CYS A 23 -23.24 25.16 -22.28
C CYS A 23 -22.11 26.16 -22.42
N GLY A 24 -20.87 25.67 -22.55
CA GLY A 24 -19.71 26.49 -22.89
C GLY A 24 -18.66 25.62 -23.56
N SER A 25 -18.81 25.39 -24.86
CA SER A 25 -17.73 24.91 -25.72
C SER A 25 -16.69 26.01 -25.89
N SER A 26 -15.43 25.72 -25.70
CA SER A 26 -14.32 26.50 -26.26
C SER A 26 -13.12 25.61 -26.50
N GLU A 27 -12.93 25.30 -27.76
CA GLU A 27 -11.64 24.90 -28.33
C GLU A 27 -10.61 26.03 -28.15
N SER A 28 -9.41 25.71 -27.76
CA SER A 28 -8.22 26.52 -28.03
C SER A 28 -6.97 25.64 -27.91
N LYS A 29 -6.51 25.20 -29.02
CA LYS A 29 -5.29 25.45 -29.79
C LYS A 29 -4.00 25.60 -28.95
N ALA A 30 -3.08 24.70 -29.26
CA ALA A 30 -1.69 24.62 -28.84
C ALA A 30 -0.94 25.95 -28.87
N THR A 31 -0.09 26.13 -27.85
CA THR A 31 1.14 26.92 -28.00
C THR A 31 2.19 26.39 -27.03
N SER A 32 3.28 25.92 -27.59
CA SER A 32 4.54 25.62 -26.92
C SER A 32 5.06 26.85 -26.19
N ALA A 33 5.44 26.68 -24.94
CA ALA A 33 6.41 27.57 -24.29
C ALA A 33 7.31 26.74 -23.38
N THR A 34 8.52 26.56 -23.79
CA THR A 34 9.69 26.12 -23.04
C THR A 34 9.91 27.10 -21.88
N THR A 35 9.91 26.59 -20.66
CA THR A 35 10.55 27.28 -19.54
C THR A 35 11.26 26.28 -18.66
N THR A 36 12.58 26.34 -18.75
CA THR A 36 13.57 25.70 -17.91
C THR A 36 13.38 26.18 -16.46
N ALA A 37 13.10 25.27 -15.55
CA ALA A 37 13.38 25.46 -14.14
C ALA A 37 14.01 24.20 -13.57
N LYS A 38 15.29 24.33 -13.36
CA LYS A 38 16.21 23.44 -12.69
C LYS A 38 15.89 23.41 -11.20
N THR A 39 15.58 22.25 -10.65
CA THR A 39 16.01 21.90 -9.29
C THR A 39 16.01 20.39 -9.16
N GLY A 40 17.17 19.88 -8.85
CA GLY A 40 17.52 18.49 -8.84
C GLY A 40 16.92 17.72 -7.69
N SER A 41 16.53 16.53 -8.00
CA SER A 41 16.58 15.40 -7.10
C SER A 41 17.15 14.24 -7.90
N THR A 42 18.45 14.13 -7.80
CA THR A 42 19.22 12.98 -8.29
C THR A 42 19.02 11.86 -7.30
N ASN A 43 18.44 10.76 -7.74
CA ASN A 43 18.92 9.41 -7.48
C ASN A 43 17.91 8.38 -8.00
N ALA A 44 17.81 8.29 -9.30
CA ALA A 44 17.33 7.07 -9.92
C ALA A 44 18.50 6.47 -10.68
N ALA A 45 19.26 5.61 -10.02
CA ALA A 45 20.09 4.67 -10.73
C ALA A 45 19.17 3.59 -11.32
N VAL A 46 18.48 3.94 -12.39
CA VAL A 46 17.84 2.98 -13.27
C VAL A 46 18.95 2.29 -14.05
N LYS A 47 19.48 1.19 -13.51
CA LYS A 47 20.14 0.19 -14.34
C LYS A 47 19.03 -0.43 -15.20
N GLY A 48 19.01 -0.07 -16.48
CA GLY A 48 18.15 -0.68 -17.48
C GLY A 48 18.38 -2.19 -17.56
N GLY A 49 17.57 -2.94 -16.83
CA GLY A 49 17.40 -4.36 -17.01
C GLY A 49 16.20 -4.55 -17.94
N LEU A 50 16.37 -5.30 -19.01
CA LEU A 50 15.28 -5.79 -19.83
C LEU A 50 14.24 -6.46 -18.90
N THR A 51 13.08 -5.83 -18.77
CA THR A 51 11.94 -6.44 -18.07
C THR A 51 11.46 -7.62 -18.89
N VAL A 52 11.77 -8.81 -18.43
CA VAL A 52 11.15 -10.04 -18.94
C VAL A 52 9.68 -9.98 -18.54
N PRO A 53 8.71 -10.04 -19.48
CA PRO A 53 7.30 -10.02 -19.14
C PRO A 53 6.97 -11.15 -18.15
N GLY A 54 6.45 -10.80 -16.98
CA GLY A 54 6.03 -11.76 -15.96
C GLY A 54 6.97 -11.95 -14.77
N LYS A 55 8.14 -11.29 -14.72
CA LYS A 55 8.99 -11.31 -13.52
C LYS A 55 8.67 -10.11 -12.63
N ILE A 56 8.21 -10.41 -11.43
CA ILE A 56 8.00 -9.38 -10.40
C ILE A 56 9.36 -8.81 -10.01
N ASN A 57 9.45 -7.50 -9.95
CA ASN A 57 10.67 -6.80 -9.53
C ASN A 57 10.49 -6.30 -8.10
N TYR A 58 11.15 -6.94 -7.17
CA TYR A 58 11.15 -6.52 -5.77
C TYR A 58 12.18 -5.39 -5.58
N ALA A 59 11.71 -4.22 -5.15
CA ALA A 59 12.58 -3.11 -4.76
C ALA A 59 13.35 -3.48 -3.48
N SER A 60 14.55 -2.95 -3.32
CA SER A 60 15.32 -3.10 -2.08
C SER A 60 15.22 -1.83 -1.23
N PRO A 61 15.20 -1.94 0.10
CA PRO A 61 15.27 -0.78 0.96
C PRO A 61 16.52 0.06 0.66
N PRO A 62 16.43 1.39 0.70
CA PRO A 62 17.60 2.26 0.57
C PRO A 62 18.70 1.90 1.59
N ALA A 63 19.98 2.02 1.21
CA ALA A 63 21.09 1.67 2.10
C ALA A 63 21.03 2.43 3.43
N ASN A 64 20.56 3.69 3.40
CA ASN A 64 20.39 4.57 4.55
C ASN A 64 18.99 4.52 5.19
N ALA A 65 18.14 3.57 4.80
CA ALA A 65 16.84 3.41 5.45
C ALA A 65 17.02 3.13 6.95
N PRO A 66 16.19 3.73 7.81
CA PRO A 66 16.25 3.49 9.24
C PRO A 66 15.87 2.04 9.56
N VAL A 67 16.59 1.43 10.50
CA VAL A 67 16.24 0.11 11.03
C VAL A 67 15.13 0.27 12.06
N GLN A 68 13.99 -0.34 11.80
CA GLN A 68 12.83 -0.31 12.68
C GLN A 68 12.85 -1.49 13.65
N SER A 69 12.19 -1.35 14.81
CA SER A 69 12.08 -2.39 15.82
C SER A 69 10.71 -2.36 16.53
N GLY A 70 10.39 -3.43 17.24
CA GLY A 70 9.09 -3.57 17.89
C GLY A 70 8.02 -4.09 16.95
N VAL A 71 6.81 -3.56 17.02
CA VAL A 71 5.73 -3.88 16.08
C VAL A 71 5.79 -2.89 14.91
N ILE A 72 6.02 -3.41 13.71
CA ILE A 72 6.17 -2.63 12.49
C ILE A 72 4.93 -2.89 11.63
N THR A 73 4.17 -1.84 11.35
CA THR A 73 2.93 -1.96 10.57
C THR A 73 3.20 -1.72 9.10
N ILE A 74 2.62 -2.58 8.26
CA ILE A 74 2.60 -2.50 6.81
C ILE A 74 1.13 -2.48 6.39
N THR A 75 0.74 -1.49 5.61
CA THR A 75 -0.66 -1.29 5.23
C THR A 75 -0.87 -1.53 3.75
N TYR A 76 -1.89 -2.29 3.41
CA TYR A 76 -2.40 -2.44 2.06
C TYR A 76 -3.54 -1.44 1.87
N HIS A 77 -3.41 -0.53 0.92
CA HIS A 77 -4.43 0.46 0.59
C HIS A 77 -4.35 0.84 -0.89
N GLU A 78 -5.48 1.08 -1.51
CA GLU A 78 -5.57 1.52 -2.92
C GLU A 78 -4.74 0.66 -3.88
N PHE A 79 -4.68 -0.66 -3.64
CA PHE A 79 -3.86 -1.64 -4.36
C PHE A 79 -2.35 -1.34 -4.34
N ALA A 80 -1.89 -0.69 -3.29
CA ALA A 80 -0.49 -0.44 -2.97
C ALA A 80 -0.13 -0.99 -1.59
N ILE A 81 1.17 -1.03 -1.31
CA ILE A 81 1.73 -1.43 -0.01
C ILE A 81 2.50 -0.26 0.57
N GLU A 82 2.28 0.07 1.84
CA GLU A 82 3.02 1.13 2.52
C GLU A 82 3.44 0.71 3.93
N PRO A 83 4.74 0.76 4.23
CA PRO A 83 5.86 0.88 3.28
C PRO A 83 6.04 -0.42 2.45
N ASP A 84 6.40 -0.30 1.19
CA ASP A 84 6.73 -1.42 0.30
C ASP A 84 8.13 -1.99 0.57
N THR A 85 9.03 -1.16 1.09
CA THR A 85 10.38 -1.55 1.48
C THR A 85 10.74 -1.00 2.87
N LEU A 86 11.36 -1.82 3.71
CA LEU A 86 11.83 -1.39 5.02
C LEU A 86 13.00 -2.26 5.54
N LYS A 87 13.70 -1.73 6.57
CA LYS A 87 14.65 -2.50 7.36
C LYS A 87 14.07 -2.76 8.75
N ALA A 88 14.16 -4.00 9.20
CA ALA A 88 13.66 -4.42 10.51
C ALA A 88 14.75 -5.10 11.32
N LYS A 89 14.71 -4.95 12.63
CA LYS A 89 15.60 -5.67 13.53
C LYS A 89 15.06 -7.07 13.84
N VAL A 90 15.94 -8.08 13.93
CA VAL A 90 15.59 -9.39 14.51
C VAL A 90 14.93 -9.17 15.88
N GLY A 91 13.90 -9.94 16.18
CA GLY A 91 13.09 -9.76 17.39
C GLY A 91 11.86 -8.86 17.19
N SER A 92 11.74 -8.15 16.06
CA SER A 92 10.55 -7.36 15.72
C SER A 92 9.37 -8.25 15.29
N THR A 93 8.20 -7.66 15.23
CA THR A 93 6.99 -8.27 14.69
C THR A 93 6.49 -7.42 13.52
N LEU A 94 6.36 -8.02 12.35
CA LEU A 94 5.69 -7.39 11.22
C LEU A 94 4.18 -7.59 11.38
N LYS A 95 3.41 -6.55 11.13
CA LYS A 95 1.95 -6.59 11.14
C LYS A 95 1.41 -6.00 9.85
N TRP A 96 0.82 -6.83 9.02
CA TRP A 96 0.10 -6.39 7.82
C TRP A 96 -1.36 -6.09 8.17
N ILE A 97 -1.89 -5.03 7.55
CA ILE A 97 -3.29 -4.63 7.68
C ILE A 97 -3.83 -4.42 6.27
N ASN A 98 -4.89 -5.14 5.91
CA ASN A 98 -5.54 -4.97 4.62
C ASN A 98 -6.66 -3.93 4.74
N ASN A 99 -6.40 -2.71 4.28
CA ASN A 99 -7.39 -1.62 4.20
C ASN A 99 -7.97 -1.46 2.80
N ASN A 100 -7.71 -2.40 1.87
CA ASN A 100 -8.41 -2.41 0.59
C ASN A 100 -9.87 -2.88 0.76
N ALA A 101 -10.72 -2.50 -0.19
CA ALA A 101 -12.07 -3.03 -0.32
C ALA A 101 -12.10 -4.50 -0.80
N GLU A 102 -10.96 -5.01 -1.27
CA GLU A 102 -10.81 -6.37 -1.76
C GLU A 102 -9.98 -7.22 -0.79
N LYS A 103 -10.27 -8.52 -0.77
CA LYS A 103 -9.47 -9.48 -0.03
C LYS A 103 -8.08 -9.61 -0.65
N CYS A 104 -7.09 -9.81 0.17
CA CYS A 104 -5.71 -10.00 -0.24
C CYS A 104 -4.98 -10.93 0.72
N ASN A 105 -3.94 -11.61 0.29
CA ASN A 105 -3.08 -12.36 1.19
C ASN A 105 -1.69 -11.73 1.29
N VAL A 106 -0.90 -12.20 2.24
CA VAL A 106 0.52 -11.91 2.37
C VAL A 106 1.27 -13.21 2.20
N LYS A 107 1.95 -13.38 1.08
CA LYS A 107 2.70 -14.61 0.78
C LYS A 107 4.16 -14.30 0.55
N SER A 108 5.05 -15.08 1.15
CA SER A 108 6.49 -14.96 0.92
C SER A 108 6.88 -15.52 -0.45
N GLU A 109 7.77 -14.80 -1.14
CA GLU A 109 8.33 -15.18 -2.44
C GLU A 109 9.87 -15.29 -2.39
N GLY A 110 10.38 -15.75 -1.25
CA GLY A 110 11.79 -16.02 -1.03
C GLY A 110 12.34 -15.39 0.25
N GLY A 111 13.55 -15.81 0.60
CA GLY A 111 14.23 -15.40 1.81
C GLY A 111 14.21 -16.48 2.90
N PRO A 112 14.57 -16.11 4.15
CA PRO A 112 14.68 -17.05 5.26
C PRO A 112 13.33 -17.49 5.84
N TYR A 113 12.22 -16.86 5.41
CA TYR A 113 10.87 -17.13 5.88
C TYR A 113 9.99 -17.69 4.77
N THR A 114 9.16 -18.67 5.14
CA THR A 114 8.11 -19.22 4.27
C THR A 114 6.79 -19.07 5.00
N PHE A 115 5.89 -18.24 4.45
CA PHE A 115 4.56 -17.99 5.02
C PHE A 115 3.53 -17.68 3.94
N ASP A 116 2.28 -17.94 4.27
CA ASP A 116 1.09 -17.49 3.57
C ASP A 116 0.03 -17.20 4.64
N SER A 117 -0.47 -15.98 4.66
CA SER A 117 -1.49 -15.56 5.63
C SER A 117 -2.87 -16.17 5.37
N GLY A 118 -3.06 -16.80 4.20
CA GLY A 118 -4.40 -17.01 3.67
C GLY A 118 -5.08 -15.68 3.33
N GLU A 119 -6.34 -15.71 2.93
CA GLU A 119 -7.08 -14.49 2.60
C GLU A 119 -7.31 -13.61 3.83
N LEU A 120 -6.79 -12.40 3.80
CA LEU A 120 -7.12 -11.34 4.74
C LEU A 120 -8.43 -10.67 4.32
N ALA A 121 -9.33 -10.50 5.26
CA ALA A 121 -10.59 -9.79 5.01
C ALA A 121 -10.31 -8.38 4.49
N ALA A 122 -11.20 -7.88 3.65
CA ALA A 122 -11.25 -6.47 3.27
C ALA A 122 -11.43 -5.58 4.52
N GLU A 123 -10.99 -4.35 4.43
CA GLU A 123 -11.24 -3.30 5.44
C GLU A 123 -10.86 -3.69 6.88
N GLY A 124 -9.65 -4.24 7.08
CA GLY A 124 -9.11 -4.46 8.41
C GLY A 124 -8.60 -5.87 8.72
N GLY A 125 -8.55 -6.78 7.74
CA GLY A 125 -7.90 -8.08 7.92
C GLY A 125 -6.42 -7.92 8.27
N THR A 126 -5.90 -8.71 9.20
CA THR A 126 -4.51 -8.59 9.68
C THR A 126 -3.77 -9.91 9.67
N PHE A 127 -2.44 -9.82 9.49
CA PHE A 127 -1.51 -10.93 9.64
C PHE A 127 -0.27 -10.45 10.40
N GLU A 128 0.30 -11.29 11.25
CA GLU A 128 1.50 -10.97 12.01
C GLU A 128 2.57 -12.05 11.83
N LEU A 129 3.82 -11.61 11.72
CA LEU A 129 5.00 -12.46 11.60
C LEU A 129 6.09 -12.01 12.57
N LYS A 130 6.55 -12.89 13.44
CA LYS A 130 7.70 -12.65 14.29
C LYS A 130 8.99 -12.88 13.52
N LEU A 131 9.93 -11.93 13.61
CA LEU A 131 11.23 -12.01 12.97
C LEU A 131 12.24 -12.65 13.93
N ASP A 132 12.72 -13.85 13.61
CA ASP A 132 13.69 -14.62 14.39
C ASP A 132 15.02 -14.86 13.66
N LYS A 133 15.12 -14.46 12.38
CA LYS A 133 16.29 -14.67 11.52
C LYS A 133 16.58 -13.42 10.70
N SER A 134 17.85 -13.12 10.46
CA SER A 134 18.26 -12.08 9.51
C SER A 134 18.16 -12.56 8.06
N GLY A 135 18.09 -11.62 7.13
CA GLY A 135 18.02 -11.84 5.69
C GLY A 135 16.94 -11.03 5.00
N THR A 136 16.81 -11.16 3.69
CA THR A 136 15.82 -10.43 2.91
C THR A 136 14.59 -11.27 2.67
N ILE A 137 13.42 -10.71 2.98
CA ILE A 137 12.10 -11.28 2.72
C ILE A 137 11.51 -10.55 1.52
N HIS A 138 11.09 -11.31 0.50
CA HIS A 138 10.21 -10.82 -0.56
C HIS A 138 8.81 -11.36 -0.31
N TYR A 139 7.80 -10.53 -0.48
CA TYR A 139 6.40 -10.92 -0.28
C TYR A 139 5.48 -10.18 -1.23
N GLU A 140 4.30 -10.74 -1.44
CA GLU A 140 3.30 -10.18 -2.34
C GLU A 140 1.87 -10.52 -1.92
N CYS A 141 0.92 -9.78 -2.50
CA CYS A 141 -0.46 -10.21 -2.61
C CYS A 141 -0.63 -10.99 -3.91
N THR A 142 -1.01 -12.26 -3.83
CA THR A 142 -1.09 -13.12 -5.01
C THR A 142 -2.14 -12.71 -6.04
N SER A 143 -3.14 -11.93 -5.63
CA SER A 143 -4.14 -11.36 -6.55
C SER A 143 -3.61 -10.18 -7.36
N TYR A 144 -2.61 -9.46 -6.84
CA TYR A 144 -2.06 -8.23 -7.44
C TYR A 144 -0.52 -8.19 -7.35
N PRO A 145 0.20 -9.22 -7.81
CA PRO A 145 1.62 -9.38 -7.50
C PRO A 145 2.53 -8.33 -8.13
N THR A 146 2.08 -7.68 -9.21
CA THR A 146 2.88 -6.65 -9.89
C THR A 146 2.82 -5.29 -9.23
N THR A 147 1.76 -4.99 -8.49
CA THR A 147 1.55 -3.71 -7.79
C THR A 147 1.65 -3.83 -6.28
N MET A 148 1.30 -5.00 -5.76
CA MET A 148 1.29 -5.26 -4.32
C MET A 148 2.36 -6.29 -3.94
N ASN A 149 3.61 -5.87 -4.00
CA ASN A 149 4.77 -6.63 -3.56
C ASN A 149 5.70 -5.75 -2.74
N GLY A 150 6.52 -6.35 -1.91
CA GLY A 150 7.44 -5.63 -1.05
C GLY A 150 8.67 -6.44 -0.64
N SER A 151 9.63 -5.73 -0.04
CA SER A 151 10.87 -6.32 0.47
C SER A 151 11.22 -5.81 1.85
N ILE A 152 11.64 -6.70 2.71
CA ILE A 152 12.05 -6.39 4.07
C ILE A 152 13.45 -6.94 4.29
N GLU A 153 14.40 -6.06 4.60
CA GLU A 153 15.74 -6.44 5.04
C GLU A 153 15.75 -6.59 6.55
N VAL A 154 15.91 -7.83 7.03
CA VAL A 154 15.99 -8.12 8.46
C VAL A 154 17.45 -8.16 8.88
N VAL A 155 17.81 -7.32 9.84
CA VAL A 155 19.18 -7.17 10.38
C VAL A 155 19.22 -7.57 11.85
N GLU A 156 20.42 -7.90 12.36
CA GLU A 156 20.66 -8.24 13.76
C GLU A 156 20.36 -7.09 14.73
#